data_9d77615d401bcc56fcb569c7ef977f3e
#
_entry.id   9d77615d401bcc56fcb569c7ef977f3e
#
_cell.length_a   1.000
_cell.length_b   1.000
_cell.length_c   1.000
_cell.angle_alpha   90.00
_cell.angle_beta   90.00
_cell.angle_gamma   90.00
#
_symmetry.space_group_name_H-M   'P 1'
#
loop_
_entity.id
_entity.type
_entity.pdbx_description
1 polymer ?
#
loop_
_entity_poly.entity_id
_entity_poly.type
_entity_poly.pdbx_seq_one_letter_code
_entity_poly.pdbx_strand_id
1 'polypeptide(L)'
;MNTSEQNPENTARPFGYWLKAVDRLMAAEFASAFDREGDEVGRRDWRLLNVVDGTMPARRPLNEHKLHRLIERGWVITDGDGWTLTDDGRAAKERLGAIVDGIRAKVTGAVSEDELATTLASLEKIARAFGWDEETPLPRSRRHGFGPRGRFGKHAGPRHGFGRRHGFGPDFGPSREIGRAHV
;
A
#
# COMPACT_ATOMS: atom_id res chain seq x y z
N MET A 1 -22.35 -40.27 -10.23
CA MET A 1 -20.89 -40.32 -10.30
C MET A 1 -20.46 -39.07 -11.07
N ASN A 2 -20.24 -37.96 -10.37
CA ASN A 2 -19.70 -36.74 -11.00
C ASN A 2 -18.23 -36.70 -10.68
N THR A 3 -17.44 -37.12 -11.64
CA THR A 3 -15.97 -36.91 -11.62
C THR A 3 -15.75 -35.43 -11.88
N SER A 4 -15.43 -34.67 -10.84
CA SER A 4 -14.92 -33.32 -11.01
C SER A 4 -13.62 -33.41 -11.78
N GLU A 5 -13.63 -33.02 -13.04
CA GLU A 5 -12.45 -32.82 -13.84
C GLU A 5 -11.61 -31.72 -13.14
N GLN A 6 -10.65 -32.16 -12.36
CA GLN A 6 -9.62 -31.29 -11.84
C GLN A 6 -8.84 -30.77 -13.05
N ASN A 7 -8.99 -29.48 -13.33
CA ASN A 7 -8.25 -28.79 -14.39
C ASN A 7 -6.75 -28.98 -14.15
N PRO A 8 -6.01 -29.71 -15.00
CA PRO A 8 -4.61 -30.07 -14.79
C PRO A 8 -3.68 -28.84 -14.80
N GLU A 9 -4.11 -27.72 -15.36
CA GLU A 9 -3.32 -26.47 -15.35
C GLU A 9 -3.23 -25.80 -13.97
N ASN A 10 -4.16 -26.08 -13.06
CA ASN A 10 -4.16 -25.52 -11.71
C ASN A 10 -3.13 -26.18 -10.79
N THR A 11 -2.69 -27.39 -11.11
CA THR A 11 -1.72 -28.15 -10.30
C THR A 11 -0.28 -27.65 -10.51
N ALA A 12 -0.01 -26.83 -11.53
CA ALA A 12 1.33 -26.39 -11.90
C ALA A 12 1.80 -25.13 -11.18
N ARG A 13 0.92 -24.40 -10.46
CA ARG A 13 1.31 -23.13 -9.83
C ARG A 13 1.65 -23.32 -8.36
N PRO A 14 2.82 -22.81 -7.90
CA PRO A 14 3.26 -23.02 -6.52
C PRO A 14 2.35 -22.28 -5.53
N PHE A 15 2.27 -22.80 -4.32
CA PHE A 15 1.48 -22.24 -3.20
C PHE A 15 1.64 -20.72 -3.04
N GLY A 16 2.89 -20.21 -3.06
CA GLY A 16 3.17 -18.78 -2.94
C GLY A 16 2.60 -17.92 -4.07
N TYR A 17 2.34 -18.51 -5.25
CA TYR A 17 1.65 -17.81 -6.34
C TYR A 17 0.21 -17.52 -5.95
N TRP A 18 -0.50 -18.50 -5.42
CA TRP A 18 -1.91 -18.36 -5.03
C TRP A 18 -2.11 -17.38 -3.89
N LEU A 19 -1.25 -17.42 -2.85
CA LEU A 19 -1.27 -16.43 -1.79
C LEU A 19 -1.14 -15.01 -2.33
N LYS A 20 -0.18 -14.81 -3.23
CA LYS A 20 0.07 -13.50 -3.84
C LYS A 20 -1.04 -13.07 -4.80
N ALA A 21 -1.62 -14.02 -5.53
CA ALA A 21 -2.73 -13.75 -6.43
C ALA A 21 -3.96 -13.29 -5.66
N VAL A 22 -4.34 -14.01 -4.61
CA VAL A 22 -5.48 -13.65 -3.75
C VAL A 22 -5.26 -12.28 -3.10
N ASP A 23 -4.11 -12.05 -2.48
CA ASP A 23 -3.77 -10.76 -1.84
C ASP A 23 -3.88 -9.59 -2.82
N ARG A 24 -3.31 -9.73 -4.02
CA ARG A 24 -3.32 -8.66 -5.02
C ARG A 24 -4.69 -8.42 -5.64
N LEU A 25 -5.43 -9.49 -5.94
CA LEU A 25 -6.75 -9.37 -6.54
C LEU A 25 -7.74 -8.79 -5.54
N MET A 26 -7.69 -9.21 -4.27
CA MET A 26 -8.48 -8.59 -3.21
C MET A 26 -8.12 -7.11 -3.02
N ALA A 27 -6.84 -6.76 -3.03
CA ALA A 27 -6.41 -5.38 -2.91
C ALA A 27 -6.91 -4.52 -4.09
N ALA A 28 -6.86 -5.05 -5.32
CA ALA A 28 -7.37 -4.37 -6.52
C ALA A 28 -8.90 -4.19 -6.47
N GLU A 29 -9.63 -5.21 -6.01
CA GLU A 29 -11.08 -5.14 -5.84
C GLU A 29 -11.47 -4.08 -4.80
N PHE A 30 -10.77 -4.02 -3.66
CA PHE A 30 -10.95 -2.95 -2.68
C PHE A 30 -10.68 -1.58 -3.28
N ALA A 31 -9.56 -1.40 -3.98
CA ALA A 31 -9.23 -0.12 -4.62
C ALA A 31 -10.33 0.31 -5.58
N SER A 32 -10.73 -0.58 -6.52
CA SER A 32 -11.77 -0.29 -7.49
C SER A 32 -13.15 0.00 -6.86
N ALA A 33 -13.50 -0.68 -5.77
CA ALA A 33 -14.77 -0.48 -5.10
C ALA A 33 -14.81 0.87 -4.35
N PHE A 34 -13.71 1.24 -3.69
CA PHE A 34 -13.62 2.54 -3.02
C PHE A 34 -13.49 3.72 -4.00
N ASP A 35 -12.82 3.55 -5.14
CA ASP A 35 -12.71 4.59 -6.17
C ASP A 35 -14.08 5.01 -6.74
N ARG A 36 -15.07 4.09 -6.73
CA ARG A 36 -16.46 4.40 -7.16
C ARG A 36 -17.21 5.29 -6.18
N GLU A 37 -16.80 5.33 -4.91
CA GLU A 37 -17.38 6.21 -3.89
C GLU A 37 -16.92 7.66 -4.01
N GLY A 38 -15.99 7.95 -4.92
CA GLY A 38 -15.45 9.27 -5.18
C GLY A 38 -14.42 9.75 -4.16
N ASP A 39 -13.72 10.82 -4.51
CA ASP A 39 -12.88 11.66 -3.64
C ASP A 39 -11.90 10.95 -2.71
N GLU A 40 -11.04 10.07 -3.26
CA GLU A 40 -9.92 9.49 -2.51
C GLU A 40 -10.31 8.77 -1.19
N VAL A 41 -11.57 8.32 -1.07
CA VAL A 41 -12.00 7.51 0.07
C VAL A 41 -11.40 6.12 -0.04
N GLY A 42 -10.91 5.60 1.06
CA GLY A 42 -10.24 4.31 1.05
C GLY A 42 -10.56 3.46 2.28
N ARG A 43 -10.09 2.21 2.22
CA ARG A 43 -10.21 1.25 3.33
C ARG A 43 -9.68 1.80 4.66
N ARG A 44 -8.69 2.73 4.59
CA ARG A 44 -8.16 3.39 5.78
C ARG A 44 -9.21 4.26 6.45
N ASP A 45 -9.99 5.02 5.66
CA ASP A 45 -11.01 5.94 6.18
C ASP A 45 -12.13 5.15 6.85
N TRP A 46 -12.65 4.10 6.20
CA TRP A 46 -13.60 3.17 6.82
C TRP A 46 -13.10 2.62 8.16
N ARG A 47 -11.82 2.23 8.21
CA ARG A 47 -11.23 1.70 9.42
C ARG A 47 -11.13 2.75 10.53
N LEU A 48 -10.79 4.00 10.20
CA LEU A 48 -10.74 5.10 11.15
C LEU A 48 -12.14 5.46 11.68
N LEU A 49 -13.17 5.45 10.82
CA LEU A 49 -14.56 5.63 11.23
C LEU A 49 -14.99 4.57 12.27
N ASN A 50 -14.64 3.30 12.03
CA ASN A 50 -14.92 2.23 12.98
C ASN A 50 -14.12 2.36 14.30
N VAL A 51 -12.91 2.92 14.27
CA VAL A 51 -12.13 3.19 15.49
C VAL A 51 -12.75 4.36 16.27
N VAL A 52 -13.17 5.44 15.60
CA VAL A 52 -13.86 6.57 16.24
C VAL A 52 -15.18 6.14 16.87
N ASP A 53 -15.92 5.26 16.20
CA ASP A 53 -17.19 4.70 16.67
C ASP A 53 -17.03 3.63 17.78
N GLY A 54 -15.80 3.23 18.09
CA GLY A 54 -15.51 2.19 19.11
C GLY A 54 -15.77 0.76 18.65
N THR A 55 -16.19 0.52 17.40
CA THR A 55 -16.46 -0.82 16.86
C THR A 55 -15.17 -1.56 16.50
N MET A 56 -14.03 -0.86 16.37
CA MET A 56 -12.70 -1.44 16.20
C MET A 56 -11.70 -0.87 17.21
N PRO A 57 -10.79 -1.69 17.74
CA PRO A 57 -9.77 -1.20 18.67
C PRO A 57 -8.76 -0.30 17.95
N ALA A 58 -8.38 0.79 18.59
CA ALA A 58 -7.31 1.66 18.15
C ALA A 58 -5.95 0.97 18.40
N ARG A 59 -5.18 0.69 17.35
CA ARG A 59 -3.80 0.18 17.50
C ARG A 59 -2.83 1.23 18.06
N ARG A 60 -3.16 2.50 17.94
CA ARG A 60 -2.42 3.67 18.46
C ARG A 60 -3.41 4.78 18.75
N PRO A 61 -3.13 5.68 19.69
CA PRO A 61 -3.98 6.82 19.97
C PRO A 61 -4.36 7.58 18.71
N LEU A 62 -5.61 7.96 18.61
CA LEU A 62 -6.10 8.87 17.59
C LEU A 62 -5.56 10.28 17.86
N ASN A 63 -5.35 11.05 16.82
CA ASN A 63 -5.03 12.45 16.87
C ASN A 63 -5.57 13.14 15.62
N GLU A 64 -5.66 14.47 15.66
CA GLU A 64 -6.17 15.29 14.58
C GLU A 64 -5.51 15.01 13.23
N HIS A 65 -4.19 14.88 13.20
CA HIS A 65 -3.45 14.58 11.96
C HIS A 65 -3.90 13.26 11.29
N LYS A 66 -4.25 12.24 12.08
CA LYS A 66 -4.77 10.97 11.52
C LYS A 66 -6.19 11.10 11.01
N LEU A 67 -6.99 11.96 11.64
CA LEU A 67 -8.41 12.16 11.36
C LEU A 67 -8.66 13.33 10.42
N HIS A 68 -7.64 14.14 10.08
CA HIS A 68 -7.73 15.36 9.29
C HIS A 68 -8.70 15.25 8.10
N ARG A 69 -8.53 14.22 7.25
CA ARG A 69 -9.40 14.00 6.10
C ARG A 69 -10.87 13.75 6.46
N LEU A 70 -11.12 13.06 7.58
CA LEU A 70 -12.48 12.78 8.04
C LEU A 70 -13.11 14.01 8.68
N ILE A 71 -12.29 14.84 9.33
CA ILE A 71 -12.71 16.12 9.90
C ILE A 71 -13.03 17.10 8.77
N GLU A 72 -12.17 17.23 7.76
CA GLU A 72 -12.42 18.08 6.59
C GLU A 72 -13.68 17.70 5.82
N ARG A 73 -14.05 16.41 5.83
CA ARG A 73 -15.29 15.91 5.24
C ARG A 73 -16.52 16.09 6.15
N GLY A 74 -16.34 16.60 7.35
CA GLY A 74 -17.40 16.72 8.33
C GLY A 74 -17.93 15.38 8.88
N TRP A 75 -17.16 14.28 8.73
CA TRP A 75 -17.56 12.95 9.22
C TRP A 75 -17.18 12.68 10.67
N VAL A 76 -16.20 13.43 11.17
CA VAL A 76 -15.70 13.34 12.54
C VAL A 76 -15.58 14.74 13.13
N ILE A 77 -16.00 14.88 14.37
CA ILE A 77 -15.86 16.11 15.16
C ILE A 77 -15.22 15.80 16.51
N THR A 78 -14.66 16.82 17.12
CA THR A 78 -14.21 16.74 18.52
C THR A 78 -15.41 16.70 19.45
N ASP A 79 -15.35 15.87 20.49
CA ASP A 79 -16.32 15.79 21.56
C ASP A 79 -15.58 15.68 22.90
N GLY A 80 -15.53 16.79 23.65
CA GLY A 80 -14.67 16.90 24.82
C GLY A 80 -13.20 16.63 24.48
N ASP A 81 -12.58 15.68 25.17
CA ASP A 81 -11.19 15.24 24.91
C ASP A 81 -11.08 14.13 23.86
N GLY A 82 -12.20 13.78 23.20
CA GLY A 82 -12.29 12.67 22.27
C GLY A 82 -12.79 13.07 20.88
N TRP A 83 -13.20 12.04 20.14
CA TRP A 83 -13.70 12.15 18.77
C TRP A 83 -15.00 11.38 18.64
N THR A 84 -15.96 11.94 17.91
CA THR A 84 -17.25 11.30 17.62
C THR A 84 -17.61 11.41 16.15
N LEU A 85 -18.46 10.49 15.66
CA LEU A 85 -19.00 10.53 14.30
C LEU A 85 -20.18 11.50 14.24
N THR A 86 -20.22 12.28 13.18
CA THR A 86 -21.44 13.01 12.77
C THR A 86 -22.46 12.03 12.15
N ASP A 87 -23.66 12.51 11.83
CA ASP A 87 -24.63 11.71 11.08
C ASP A 87 -24.09 11.33 9.69
N ASP A 88 -23.42 12.26 9.01
CA ASP A 88 -22.75 11.99 7.74
C ASP A 88 -21.62 10.98 7.90
N GLY A 89 -20.89 11.03 9.01
CA GLY A 89 -19.85 10.06 9.35
C GLY A 89 -20.39 8.65 9.57
N ARG A 90 -21.54 8.53 10.24
CA ARG A 90 -22.26 7.26 10.42
C ARG A 90 -22.72 6.70 9.07
N ALA A 91 -23.38 7.53 8.26
CA ALA A 91 -23.81 7.15 6.92
C ALA A 91 -22.62 6.72 6.02
N ALA A 92 -21.51 7.44 6.09
CA ALA A 92 -20.28 7.08 5.39
C ALA A 92 -19.71 5.73 5.88
N LYS A 93 -19.67 5.50 7.20
CA LYS A 93 -19.22 4.23 7.78
C LYS A 93 -20.04 3.05 7.29
N GLU A 94 -21.37 3.17 7.25
CA GLU A 94 -22.29 2.13 6.77
C GLU A 94 -22.07 1.86 5.28
N ARG A 95 -22.02 2.90 4.46
CA ARG A 95 -21.81 2.80 3.02
C ARG A 95 -20.48 2.13 2.68
N LEU A 96 -19.40 2.52 3.33
CA LEU A 96 -18.09 1.92 3.17
C LEU A 96 -18.03 0.50 3.76
N GLY A 97 -18.79 0.24 4.80
CA GLY A 97 -18.98 -1.09 5.39
C GLY A 97 -19.59 -2.06 4.40
N ALA A 98 -20.63 -1.66 3.68
CA ALA A 98 -21.27 -2.47 2.65
C ALA A 98 -20.29 -2.91 1.54
N ILE A 99 -19.33 -2.05 1.15
CA ILE A 99 -18.26 -2.41 0.22
C ILE A 99 -17.39 -3.54 0.80
N VAL A 100 -16.97 -3.40 2.04
CA VAL A 100 -16.12 -4.39 2.71
C VAL A 100 -16.85 -5.73 2.83
N ASP A 101 -18.12 -5.70 3.19
CA ASP A 101 -18.95 -6.90 3.33
C ASP A 101 -19.24 -7.55 1.98
N GLY A 102 -19.46 -6.77 0.91
CA GLY A 102 -19.58 -7.28 -0.45
C GLY A 102 -18.32 -8.03 -0.92
N ILE A 103 -17.13 -7.54 -0.57
CA ILE A 103 -15.88 -8.23 -0.91
C ILE A 103 -15.70 -9.50 -0.06
N ARG A 104 -16.08 -9.47 1.21
CA ARG A 104 -16.09 -10.65 2.06
C ARG A 104 -17.04 -11.71 1.54
N ALA A 105 -18.24 -11.29 1.12
CA ALA A 105 -19.23 -12.19 0.52
C ALA A 105 -18.72 -12.88 -0.75
N LYS A 106 -17.88 -12.22 -1.56
CA LYS A 106 -17.21 -12.88 -2.71
C LYS A 106 -16.30 -14.02 -2.27
N VAL A 107 -15.60 -13.88 -1.15
CA VAL A 107 -14.73 -14.94 -0.62
C VAL A 107 -15.56 -16.10 -0.09
N THR A 108 -16.56 -15.81 0.76
CA THR A 108 -17.43 -16.84 1.35
C THR A 108 -18.36 -17.50 0.33
N GLY A 109 -18.66 -16.83 -0.77
CA GLY A 109 -19.44 -17.41 -1.88
C GLY A 109 -18.61 -18.26 -2.85
N ALA A 110 -17.27 -18.16 -2.79
CA ALA A 110 -16.40 -18.92 -3.68
C ALA A 110 -16.05 -20.33 -3.13
N VAL A 111 -16.18 -20.54 -1.82
CA VAL A 111 -15.86 -21.78 -1.12
C VAL A 111 -16.92 -22.04 -0.05
N SER A 112 -17.08 -23.30 0.35
CA SER A 112 -17.94 -23.62 1.49
C SER A 112 -17.33 -23.11 2.81
N GLU A 113 -18.15 -23.04 3.86
CA GLU A 113 -17.73 -22.61 5.19
C GLU A 113 -16.63 -23.54 5.75
N ASP A 114 -16.77 -24.86 5.57
CA ASP A 114 -15.79 -25.85 6.01
C ASP A 114 -14.45 -25.73 5.27
N GLU A 115 -14.49 -25.47 3.95
CA GLU A 115 -13.29 -25.24 3.13
C GLU A 115 -12.58 -23.95 3.55
N LEU A 116 -13.35 -22.89 3.83
CA LEU A 116 -12.79 -21.64 4.32
C LEU A 116 -12.14 -21.82 5.69
N ALA A 117 -12.83 -22.48 6.62
CA ALA A 117 -12.30 -22.77 7.95
C ALA A 117 -11.01 -23.61 7.90
N THR A 118 -11.01 -24.65 7.06
CA THR A 118 -9.82 -25.49 6.84
C THR A 118 -8.67 -24.71 6.23
N THR A 119 -8.94 -23.84 5.27
CA THR A 119 -7.95 -22.98 4.62
C THR A 119 -7.32 -22.01 5.63
N LEU A 120 -8.15 -21.34 6.44
CA LEU A 120 -7.66 -20.40 7.47
C LEU A 120 -6.82 -21.11 8.52
N ALA A 121 -7.25 -22.26 9.02
CA ALA A 121 -6.48 -23.05 9.98
C ALA A 121 -5.14 -23.54 9.41
N SER A 122 -5.11 -23.89 8.13
CA SER A 122 -3.88 -24.29 7.44
C SER A 122 -2.92 -23.12 7.27
N LEU A 123 -3.42 -21.96 6.88
CA LEU A 123 -2.63 -20.74 6.75
C LEU A 123 -2.05 -20.29 8.08
N GLU A 124 -2.82 -20.38 9.17
CA GLU A 124 -2.35 -20.09 10.52
C GLU A 124 -1.21 -21.01 10.93
N LYS A 125 -1.37 -22.32 10.74
CA LYS A 125 -0.30 -23.31 11.05
C LYS A 125 0.98 -23.00 10.26
N ILE A 126 0.85 -22.65 8.98
CA ILE A 126 1.99 -22.28 8.15
C ILE A 126 2.64 -20.98 8.66
N ALA A 127 1.84 -19.97 9.01
CA ALA A 127 2.36 -18.72 9.55
C ALA A 127 3.12 -18.95 10.88
N ARG A 128 2.59 -19.76 11.76
CA ARG A 128 3.26 -20.15 13.01
C ARG A 128 4.58 -20.89 12.77
N ALA A 129 4.65 -21.74 11.74
CA ALA A 129 5.89 -22.41 11.36
C ALA A 129 6.97 -21.44 10.86
N PHE A 130 6.58 -20.26 10.38
CA PHE A 130 7.48 -19.15 10.05
C PHE A 130 7.72 -18.18 11.21
N GLY A 131 7.32 -18.53 12.43
CA GLY A 131 7.55 -17.74 13.64
C GLY A 131 6.53 -16.61 13.87
N TRP A 132 5.35 -16.69 13.25
CA TRP A 132 4.28 -15.76 13.57
C TRP A 132 3.64 -16.12 14.93
N ASP A 133 3.35 -15.11 15.73
CA ASP A 133 2.52 -15.13 16.91
C ASP A 133 1.53 -13.94 16.89
N GLU A 134 0.57 -13.96 17.82
CA GLU A 134 -0.48 -12.94 17.86
C GLU A 134 0.01 -11.57 18.36
N GLU A 135 1.08 -11.55 19.14
CA GLU A 135 1.63 -10.35 19.76
C GLU A 135 2.60 -9.62 18.81
N THR A 136 3.25 -10.36 17.93
CA THR A 136 4.26 -9.82 17.03
C THR A 136 3.64 -9.25 15.75
N PRO A 137 3.84 -7.97 15.45
CA PRO A 137 3.37 -7.39 14.19
C PRO A 137 4.00 -8.08 12.98
N LEU A 138 3.19 -8.37 11.97
CA LEU A 138 3.70 -8.91 10.70
C LEU A 138 4.84 -8.04 10.15
N PRO A 139 5.90 -8.67 9.61
CA PRO A 139 7.00 -7.95 8.97
C PRO A 139 6.47 -7.03 7.87
N ARG A 140 6.97 -5.81 7.83
CA ARG A 140 6.60 -4.89 6.75
C ARG A 140 7.12 -5.45 5.45
N SER A 141 6.24 -5.61 4.46
CA SER A 141 6.69 -5.94 3.11
C SER A 141 7.70 -4.88 2.68
N ARG A 142 8.95 -5.29 2.43
CA ARG A 142 9.89 -4.41 1.75
C ARG A 142 9.28 -4.14 0.38
N ARG A 143 8.72 -2.94 0.19
CA ARG A 143 8.47 -2.45 -1.16
C ARG A 143 9.84 -2.51 -1.85
N HIS A 144 10.01 -3.42 -2.78
CA HIS A 144 11.10 -3.33 -3.73
C HIS A 144 10.81 -2.07 -4.54
N GLY A 145 11.27 -0.94 -4.02
CA GLY A 145 11.38 0.25 -4.80
C GLY A 145 12.32 -0.08 -5.94
N PHE A 146 11.80 -0.15 -7.14
CA PHE A 146 12.59 0.04 -8.34
C PHE A 146 13.04 1.51 -8.31
N GLY A 147 14.01 1.80 -7.46
CA GLY A 147 14.78 3.03 -7.52
C GLY A 147 15.78 2.88 -8.66
N PRO A 148 16.03 3.92 -9.48
CA PRO A 148 16.99 3.85 -10.56
C PRO A 148 18.37 3.48 -9.98
N ARG A 149 19.00 2.47 -10.56
CA ARG A 149 20.36 2.09 -10.32
C ARG A 149 21.27 3.29 -10.59
N GLY A 150 21.79 3.88 -9.55
CA GLY A 150 22.76 4.94 -9.64
C GLY A 150 23.64 4.98 -8.41
N ARG A 151 24.60 4.06 -8.33
CA ARG A 151 25.93 4.28 -7.73
C ARG A 151 26.82 3.09 -7.98
N PHE A 152 27.51 3.14 -9.10
CA PHE A 152 28.75 2.42 -9.24
C PHE A 152 29.70 2.90 -8.15
N GLY A 153 30.07 2.00 -7.25
CA GLY A 153 31.10 2.22 -6.26
C GLY A 153 32.42 2.48 -6.97
N LYS A 154 33.02 3.62 -6.68
CA LYS A 154 34.41 3.89 -7.02
C LYS A 154 35.27 2.95 -6.19
N HIS A 155 35.85 1.95 -6.83
CA HIS A 155 37.01 1.24 -6.29
C HIS A 155 38.18 2.20 -6.29
N ALA A 156 38.64 2.55 -5.09
CA ALA A 156 39.92 3.18 -4.88
C ALA A 156 41.05 2.14 -5.16
N GLY A 157 41.71 2.25 -6.28
CA GLY A 157 42.98 1.57 -6.55
C GLY A 157 44.13 2.55 -6.34
N PRO A 158 45.32 2.07 -5.94
CA PRO A 158 46.41 2.94 -5.43
C PRO A 158 47.17 3.66 -6.54
N ARG A 159 47.59 4.86 -6.15
CA ARG A 159 48.43 5.77 -6.90
C ARG A 159 49.76 5.12 -7.23
N HIS A 160 50.16 5.10 -8.52
CA HIS A 160 51.54 5.19 -8.93
C HIS A 160 51.68 6.38 -9.87
N GLY A 161 52.51 7.34 -9.44
CA GLY A 161 52.87 8.50 -10.19
C GLY A 161 53.90 8.20 -11.27
N PHE A 162 53.99 9.08 -12.23
CA PHE A 162 55.08 9.51 -13.10
C PHE A 162 54.41 10.31 -14.21
N GLY A 163 54.54 11.58 -14.41
CA GLY A 163 55.74 12.29 -14.73
C GLY A 163 55.57 13.04 -16.04
N ARG A 164 55.54 14.36 -16.00
CA ARG A 164 56.09 15.34 -16.99
C ARG A 164 55.36 15.62 -18.32
N ARG A 165 54.91 16.87 -18.41
CA ARG A 165 55.40 17.96 -19.28
C ARG A 165 54.69 18.22 -20.61
N HIS A 166 54.57 19.60 -20.79
CA HIS A 166 54.38 20.41 -22.00
C HIS A 166 52.95 20.49 -22.50
N GLY A 167 52.33 21.62 -22.54
CA GLY A 167 52.75 22.97 -22.90
C GLY A 167 52.02 23.34 -24.19
N PHE A 168 51.42 24.53 -24.16
CA PHE A 168 50.95 25.38 -25.24
C PHE A 168 49.43 25.65 -25.21
N GLY A 169 49.13 26.85 -24.77
CA GLY A 169 47.95 27.59 -25.24
C GLY A 169 48.27 28.21 -26.63
N PRO A 170 47.51 29.08 -27.21
CA PRO A 170 46.81 30.23 -26.64
C PRO A 170 45.37 30.44 -27.19
N ASP A 171 44.52 31.10 -26.42
CA ASP A 171 44.05 32.47 -26.64
C ASP A 171 43.32 32.77 -27.99
N PHE A 172 42.06 33.15 -27.88
CA PHE A 172 41.44 34.23 -28.61
C PHE A 172 39.98 34.42 -28.13
N GLY A 173 39.71 35.39 -27.32
CA GLY A 173 38.46 36.13 -27.30
C GLY A 173 38.52 37.25 -28.38
N PRO A 174 37.70 38.27 -28.43
CA PRO A 174 36.47 38.58 -27.70
C PRO A 174 35.38 39.23 -28.57
N SER A 175 34.26 39.58 -27.92
CA SER A 175 33.44 40.82 -28.16
C SER A 175 32.45 40.89 -29.30
N ARG A 176 31.24 41.23 -28.98
CA ARG A 176 30.41 42.43 -29.20
C ARG A 176 28.96 42.05 -29.31
N GLU A 177 28.14 42.44 -28.42
CA GLU A 177 27.50 43.76 -28.21
C GLU A 177 26.58 44.22 -29.34
N ILE A 178 25.40 44.68 -28.89
CA ILE A 178 24.53 45.73 -29.40
C ILE A 178 23.31 45.27 -30.21
N GLY A 179 22.17 45.71 -29.68
CA GLY A 179 21.10 46.27 -30.47
C GLY A 179 19.70 46.20 -29.91
N ARG A 180 19.35 47.11 -29.07
CA ARG A 180 18.09 47.83 -28.87
C ARG A 180 17.22 47.96 -30.12
N ALA A 181 15.88 47.85 -30.01
CA ALA A 181 14.93 48.93 -29.89
C ALA A 181 13.60 48.64 -30.60
N HIS A 182 12.53 49.00 -29.89
CA HIS A 182 11.29 49.66 -30.36
C HIS A 182 10.50 49.07 -31.55
N VAL A 183 9.29 48.69 -31.32
CA VAL A 183 8.07 49.50 -31.30
C VAL A 183 7.01 48.74 -30.55
#